data_24fea7ca982bcc431f6357ade450c024
#
_entry.id   24fea7ca982bcc431f6357ade450c024
#
_cell.length_a   1.000
_cell.length_b   1.000
_cell.length_c   1.000
_cell.angle_alpha   90.00
_cell.angle_beta   90.00
_cell.angle_gamma   90.00
#
_symmetry.space_group_name_H-M   'P 1'
#
loop_
_entity.id
_entity.type
_entity.pdbx_description
1 polymer ?
#
loop_
_entity_poly.entity_id
_entity_poly.type
_entity_poly.pdbx_seq_one_letter_code
_entity_poly.pdbx_strand_id
1 'polypeptide(L)'
;MDINMIGICKAFGTNKVLGGVNLHIRPGEVHALMGENGAGKSTLMNILTGIHKADAGTILVDGKEVTFRNNKDAEEHGIAFIHQELNIWPNLSILENLFLMNQPKTAFGFIDFKKMRQMAEEKCREMGITLPLDEIAGECSVGQQQMTEITRNLMLDAKTVTVNGKPAEF
;
A
#
# COMPACT_ATOMS: atom_id res chain seq x y z
N MET A 1 -4.28 13.35 4.37
CA MET A 1 -3.40 13.62 3.23
C MET A 1 -4.28 13.81 2.01
N ASP A 2 -4.08 14.89 1.29
CA ASP A 2 -4.75 15.21 0.03
C ASP A 2 -3.81 14.90 -1.14
N ILE A 3 -4.26 14.11 -2.12
CA ILE A 3 -3.46 13.73 -3.28
C ILE A 3 -4.16 14.20 -4.54
N ASN A 4 -3.47 15.01 -5.36
CA ASN A 4 -4.02 15.50 -6.60
C ASN A 4 -3.03 15.25 -7.76
N MET A 5 -3.43 14.40 -8.69
CA MET A 5 -2.70 14.10 -9.92
C MET A 5 -3.37 14.89 -11.07
N ILE A 6 -2.62 15.75 -11.74
CA ILE A 6 -3.16 16.69 -12.72
C ILE A 6 -2.47 16.48 -14.07
N GLY A 7 -3.25 16.20 -15.10
CA GLY A 7 -2.78 16.10 -16.48
C GLY A 7 -1.78 14.98 -16.73
N ILE A 8 -1.85 13.88 -15.99
CA ILE A 8 -0.88 12.78 -16.06
C ILE A 8 -0.89 12.10 -17.42
N CYS A 9 0.26 12.10 -18.07
CA CYS A 9 0.50 11.41 -19.33
C CYS A 9 1.54 10.31 -19.15
N LYS A 10 1.35 9.19 -19.85
CA LYS A 10 2.32 8.11 -19.94
C LYS A 10 2.22 7.34 -21.23
N ALA A 11 3.36 7.10 -21.87
CA ALA A 11 3.49 6.21 -23.01
C ALA A 11 4.60 5.17 -22.76
N PHE A 12 4.43 4.00 -23.32
CA PHE A 12 5.46 2.95 -23.39
C PHE A 12 5.78 2.70 -24.86
N GLY A 13 6.93 3.19 -25.30
CA GLY A 13 7.27 3.25 -26.73
C GLY A 13 6.25 4.12 -27.48
N THR A 14 5.61 3.55 -28.50
CA THR A 14 4.57 4.23 -29.29
C THR A 14 3.15 4.12 -28.67
N ASN A 15 2.98 3.30 -27.63
CA ASN A 15 1.67 3.08 -27.02
C ASN A 15 1.40 4.12 -25.92
N LYS A 16 0.48 5.04 -26.17
CA LYS A 16 0.02 6.03 -25.21
C LYS A 16 -1.03 5.38 -24.28
N VAL A 17 -0.67 5.21 -22.98
CA VAL A 17 -1.50 4.56 -21.97
C VAL A 17 -2.31 5.57 -21.16
N LEU A 18 -1.72 6.72 -20.82
CA LEU A 18 -2.40 7.81 -20.11
C LEU A 18 -2.30 9.09 -20.94
N GLY A 19 -3.41 9.79 -21.09
CA GLY A 19 -3.51 10.98 -21.94
C GLY A 19 -4.12 12.17 -21.21
N GLY A 20 -3.42 12.74 -20.21
CA GLY A 20 -3.91 13.90 -19.46
C GLY A 20 -4.92 13.53 -18.38
N VAL A 21 -4.68 12.41 -17.67
CA VAL A 21 -5.57 11.91 -16.61
C VAL A 21 -5.47 12.77 -15.36
N ASN A 22 -6.62 13.05 -14.75
CA ASN A 22 -6.71 13.73 -13.46
C ASN A 22 -7.30 12.76 -12.43
N LEU A 23 -6.74 12.78 -11.22
CA LEU A 23 -7.23 12.01 -10.06
C LEU A 23 -7.06 12.86 -8.81
N HIS A 24 -8.12 13.00 -8.03
CA HIS A 24 -8.08 13.69 -6.74
C HIS A 24 -8.61 12.79 -5.64
N ILE A 25 -7.76 12.48 -4.65
CA ILE A 25 -8.09 11.68 -3.47
C ILE A 25 -8.04 12.60 -2.25
N ARG A 26 -9.19 12.76 -1.59
CA ARG A 26 -9.33 13.62 -0.41
C ARG A 26 -9.00 12.89 0.89
N PRO A 27 -8.63 13.60 1.95
CA PRO A 27 -8.45 13.01 3.26
C PRO A 27 -9.70 12.28 3.74
N GLY A 28 -9.52 11.03 4.23
CA GLY A 28 -10.62 10.20 4.73
C GLY A 28 -11.54 9.59 3.67
N GLU A 29 -11.21 9.75 2.39
CA GLU A 29 -11.97 9.19 1.28
C GLU A 29 -11.50 7.77 0.94
N VAL A 30 -12.47 6.89 0.65
CA VAL A 30 -12.24 5.61 -0.04
C VAL A 30 -12.54 5.82 -1.52
N HIS A 31 -11.50 5.88 -2.33
CA HIS A 31 -11.60 6.17 -3.76
C HIS A 31 -11.46 4.89 -4.59
N ALA A 32 -12.53 4.51 -5.30
CA ALA A 32 -12.53 3.36 -6.20
C ALA A 32 -12.17 3.77 -7.63
N LEU A 33 -11.07 3.25 -8.16
CA LEU A 33 -10.64 3.47 -9.53
C LEU A 33 -11.17 2.35 -10.43
N MET A 34 -12.22 2.64 -11.18
CA MET A 34 -12.91 1.68 -12.05
C MET A 34 -12.56 1.90 -13.52
N GLY A 35 -12.65 0.85 -14.33
CA GLY A 35 -12.42 0.91 -15.78
C GLY A 35 -12.02 -0.46 -16.34
N GLU A 36 -12.07 -0.61 -17.65
CA GLU A 36 -11.74 -1.83 -18.37
C GLU A 36 -10.27 -2.26 -18.17
N ASN A 37 -9.98 -3.53 -18.48
CA ASN A 37 -8.61 -4.01 -18.51
C ASN A 37 -7.83 -3.26 -19.60
N GLY A 38 -6.63 -2.78 -19.25
CA GLY A 38 -5.85 -1.95 -20.16
C GLY A 38 -6.15 -0.44 -20.12
N ALA A 39 -7.15 0.02 -19.37
CA ALA A 39 -7.50 1.44 -19.24
C ALA A 39 -6.43 2.32 -18.53
N GLY A 40 -5.28 1.75 -18.17
CA GLY A 40 -4.19 2.50 -17.55
C GLY A 40 -4.28 2.65 -16.02
N LYS A 41 -5.23 2.00 -15.34
CA LYS A 41 -5.39 2.08 -13.88
C LYS A 41 -4.10 1.75 -13.10
N SER A 42 -3.52 0.59 -13.39
CA SER A 42 -2.26 0.16 -12.75
C SER A 42 -1.10 1.09 -13.09
N THR A 43 -1.06 1.64 -14.32
CA THR A 43 -0.04 2.61 -14.72
C THR A 43 -0.17 3.90 -13.92
N LEU A 44 -1.40 4.39 -13.70
CA LEU A 44 -1.64 5.58 -12.89
C LEU A 44 -1.21 5.37 -11.44
N MET A 45 -1.54 4.20 -10.85
CA MET A 45 -1.11 3.85 -9.49
C MET A 45 0.40 3.66 -9.40
N ASN A 46 1.02 3.02 -10.37
CA ASN A 46 2.49 2.88 -10.43
C ASN A 46 3.22 4.24 -10.55
N ILE A 47 2.59 5.24 -11.14
CA ILE A 47 3.12 6.61 -11.15
C ILE A 47 2.97 7.25 -9.76
N LEU A 48 1.82 7.10 -9.12
CA LEU A 48 1.59 7.61 -7.77
C LEU A 48 2.56 7.01 -6.74
N THR A 49 2.95 5.75 -6.94
CA THR A 49 3.89 5.05 -6.03
C THR A 49 5.35 5.12 -6.47
N GLY A 50 5.67 5.90 -7.51
CA GLY A 50 7.05 6.10 -7.96
C GLY A 50 7.69 4.91 -8.69
N ILE A 51 6.91 3.86 -9.03
CA ILE A 51 7.37 2.73 -9.86
C ILE A 51 7.59 3.19 -11.31
N HIS A 52 6.73 4.09 -11.79
CA HIS A 52 6.88 4.72 -13.11
C HIS A 52 6.92 6.24 -12.97
N LYS A 53 7.72 6.87 -13.79
CA LYS A 53 7.71 8.33 -13.94
C LYS A 53 6.65 8.74 -14.96
N ALA A 54 5.86 9.77 -14.65
CA ALA A 54 4.98 10.39 -15.64
C ALA A 54 5.81 11.09 -16.73
N ASP A 55 5.31 11.09 -17.97
CA ASP A 55 5.95 11.80 -19.09
C ASP A 55 5.52 13.28 -19.10
N ALA A 56 4.32 13.57 -18.55
CA ALA A 56 3.83 14.92 -18.32
C ALA A 56 2.77 14.91 -17.20
N GLY A 57 2.46 16.08 -16.66
CA GLY A 57 1.53 16.28 -15.56
C GLY A 57 2.25 16.47 -14.22
N THR A 58 1.47 16.73 -13.19
CA THR A 58 1.97 17.10 -11.85
C THR A 58 1.26 16.29 -10.79
N ILE A 59 1.98 15.88 -9.74
CA ILE A 59 1.43 15.25 -8.54
C ILE A 59 1.59 16.24 -7.39
N LEU A 60 0.49 16.54 -6.70
CA LEU A 60 0.49 17.35 -5.50
C LEU A 60 0.11 16.48 -4.30
N VAL A 61 0.87 16.60 -3.21
CA VAL A 61 0.55 16.00 -1.90
C VAL A 61 0.43 17.13 -0.90
N ASP A 62 -0.75 17.24 -0.28
CA ASP A 62 -1.09 18.35 0.63
C ASP A 62 -0.76 19.72 0.02
N GLY A 63 -1.07 19.89 -1.28
CA GLY A 63 -0.87 21.13 -2.06
C GLY A 63 0.57 21.39 -2.50
N LYS A 64 1.52 20.53 -2.18
CA LYS A 64 2.93 20.66 -2.58
C LYS A 64 3.24 19.73 -3.74
N GLU A 65 3.91 20.24 -4.76
CA GLU A 65 4.36 19.42 -5.87
C GLU A 65 5.43 18.45 -5.43
N VAL A 66 5.25 17.17 -5.81
CA VAL A 66 6.16 16.07 -5.49
C VAL A 66 6.51 15.29 -6.74
N THR A 67 7.69 14.71 -6.75
CA THR A 67 8.11 13.75 -7.78
C THR A 67 8.73 12.55 -7.07
N PHE A 68 8.10 11.41 -7.17
CA PHE A 68 8.61 10.17 -6.59
C PHE A 68 9.61 9.52 -7.54
N ARG A 69 10.81 9.21 -7.04
CA ARG A 69 11.90 8.56 -7.81
C ARG A 69 11.80 7.04 -7.74
N ASN A 70 11.18 6.54 -6.69
CA ASN A 70 11.00 5.12 -6.42
C ASN A 70 9.90 4.94 -5.36
N ASN A 71 9.54 3.68 -5.08
CA ASN A 71 8.49 3.34 -4.13
C ASN A 71 8.80 3.84 -2.71
N LYS A 72 10.08 3.84 -2.32
CA LYS A 72 10.50 4.31 -0.99
C LYS A 72 10.24 5.80 -0.80
N ASP A 73 10.45 6.61 -1.83
CA ASP A 73 10.12 8.04 -1.78
C ASP A 73 8.60 8.25 -1.53
N ALA A 74 7.74 7.42 -2.15
CA ALA A 74 6.29 7.47 -1.94
C ALA A 74 5.92 7.04 -0.51
N GLU A 75 6.54 5.98 0.01
CA GLU A 75 6.36 5.50 1.38
C GLU A 75 6.76 6.55 2.42
N GLU A 76 7.87 7.25 2.23
CA GLU A 76 8.33 8.35 3.09
C GLU A 76 7.34 9.52 3.10
N HIS A 77 6.54 9.68 2.04
CA HIS A 77 5.44 10.63 1.98
C HIS A 77 4.12 10.06 2.54
N GLY A 78 4.13 8.81 3.02
CA GLY A 78 2.97 8.15 3.62
C GLY A 78 2.04 7.49 2.61
N ILE A 79 2.51 7.21 1.37
CA ILE A 79 1.76 6.48 0.35
C ILE A 79 2.25 5.05 0.34
N ALA A 80 1.40 4.10 0.74
CA ALA A 80 1.68 2.67 0.67
C ALA A 80 0.96 2.02 -0.51
N PHE A 81 1.57 1.01 -1.11
CA PHE A 81 1.03 0.26 -2.23
C PHE A 81 0.96 -1.24 -1.91
N ILE A 82 -0.22 -1.80 -2.07
CA ILE A 82 -0.46 -3.23 -1.94
C ILE A 82 -0.61 -3.82 -3.34
N HIS A 83 0.29 -4.70 -3.71
CA HIS A 83 0.31 -5.36 -5.01
C HIS A 83 -0.84 -6.38 -5.14
N GLN A 84 -1.15 -6.79 -6.38
CA GLN A 84 -2.11 -7.88 -6.65
C GLN A 84 -1.61 -9.24 -6.13
N GLU A 85 -0.30 -9.46 -6.18
CA GLU A 85 0.33 -10.64 -5.61
C GLU A 85 0.54 -10.41 -4.11
N LEU A 86 0.12 -11.38 -3.32
CA LEU A 86 0.27 -11.34 -1.88
C LEU A 86 1.76 -11.31 -1.51
N ASN A 87 2.18 -10.24 -0.89
CA ASN A 87 3.54 -10.09 -0.40
C ASN A 87 3.64 -10.56 1.06
N ILE A 88 3.35 -11.84 1.26
CA ILE A 88 3.34 -12.53 2.55
C ILE A 88 4.41 -13.61 2.53
N TRP A 89 5.09 -13.80 3.65
CA TRP A 89 6.06 -14.87 3.86
C TRP A 89 5.32 -16.07 4.47
N PRO A 90 5.03 -17.11 3.67
CA PRO A 90 4.11 -18.17 4.07
C PRO A 90 4.62 -19.03 5.24
N ASN A 91 5.93 -19.08 5.45
CA ASN A 91 6.56 -19.88 6.51
C ASN A 91 6.67 -19.13 7.85
N LEU A 92 6.28 -17.88 7.92
CA LEU A 92 6.28 -17.06 9.13
C LEU A 92 4.86 -16.93 9.69
N SER A 93 4.75 -16.69 10.99
CA SER A 93 3.47 -16.37 11.61
C SER A 93 2.89 -15.05 11.10
N ILE A 94 1.61 -14.82 11.31
CA ILE A 94 0.97 -13.53 11.01
C ILE A 94 1.67 -12.41 11.78
N LEU A 95 2.00 -12.62 13.05
CA LEU A 95 2.72 -11.64 13.87
C LEU A 95 4.07 -11.26 13.26
N GLU A 96 4.85 -12.23 12.83
CA GLU A 96 6.16 -11.99 12.19
C GLU A 96 6.02 -11.28 10.85
N ASN A 97 4.99 -11.63 10.08
CA ASN A 97 4.66 -10.94 8.82
C ASN A 97 4.33 -9.47 9.02
N LEU A 98 3.62 -9.11 10.09
CA LEU A 98 3.30 -7.71 10.40
C LEU A 98 4.55 -6.86 10.68
N PHE A 99 5.61 -7.45 11.21
CA PHE A 99 6.83 -6.74 11.64
C PHE A 99 8.07 -7.05 10.80
N LEU A 100 7.93 -7.62 9.62
CA LEU A 100 9.05 -8.05 8.76
C LEU A 100 10.16 -7.01 8.60
N MET A 101 9.79 -5.74 8.44
CA MET A 101 10.72 -4.65 8.14
C MET A 101 11.04 -3.79 9.36
N ASN A 102 10.29 -3.90 10.44
CA ASN A 102 10.40 -2.98 11.58
C ASN A 102 10.12 -3.68 12.92
N GLN A 103 10.98 -4.62 13.27
CA GLN A 103 10.87 -5.37 14.52
C GLN A 103 11.32 -4.52 15.71
N PRO A 104 10.45 -4.26 16.71
CA PRO A 104 10.86 -3.60 17.94
C PRO A 104 11.88 -4.45 18.69
N LYS A 105 12.88 -3.78 19.29
CA LYS A 105 13.96 -4.43 20.01
C LYS A 105 13.89 -4.09 21.50
N THR A 106 14.29 -5.05 22.33
CA THR A 106 14.53 -4.83 23.76
C THR A 106 15.78 -3.96 23.98
N ALA A 107 15.98 -3.49 25.20
CA ALA A 107 17.19 -2.74 25.58
C ALA A 107 18.51 -3.52 25.30
N PHE A 108 18.44 -4.83 25.23
CA PHE A 108 19.59 -5.72 24.95
C PHE A 108 19.75 -6.05 23.45
N GLY A 109 18.92 -5.48 22.58
CA GLY A 109 18.99 -5.68 21.12
C GLY A 109 18.27 -6.91 20.59
N PHE A 110 17.61 -7.71 21.43
CA PHE A 110 16.79 -8.85 21.00
C PHE A 110 15.42 -8.38 20.49
N ILE A 111 14.77 -9.19 19.64
CA ILE A 111 13.41 -8.94 19.18
C ILE A 111 12.44 -8.97 20.37
N ASP A 112 11.61 -7.94 20.49
CA ASP A 112 10.61 -7.81 21.56
C ASP A 112 9.26 -8.34 21.06
N PHE A 113 9.07 -9.65 21.11
CA PHE A 113 7.82 -10.30 20.70
C PHE A 113 6.61 -9.86 21.53
N LYS A 114 6.80 -9.50 22.80
CA LYS A 114 5.72 -8.99 23.63
C LYS A 114 5.21 -7.64 23.13
N LYS A 115 6.13 -6.76 22.79
CA LYS A 115 5.81 -5.45 22.22
C LYS A 115 5.20 -5.57 20.82
N MET A 116 5.72 -6.49 19.99
CA MET A 116 5.13 -6.78 18.67
C MET A 116 3.66 -7.19 18.82
N ARG A 117 3.35 -8.12 19.71
CA ARG A 117 1.98 -8.59 19.97
C ARG A 117 1.07 -7.45 20.43
N GLN A 118 1.50 -6.68 21.41
CA GLN A 118 0.73 -5.54 21.92
C GLN A 118 0.39 -4.55 20.79
N MET A 119 1.36 -4.18 19.97
CA MET A 119 1.16 -3.26 18.83
C MET A 119 0.22 -3.85 17.78
N ALA A 120 0.35 -5.15 17.46
CA ALA A 120 -0.52 -5.83 16.51
C ALA A 120 -1.97 -5.87 17.00
N GLU A 121 -2.20 -6.27 18.26
CA GLU A 121 -3.53 -6.32 18.86
C GLU A 121 -4.19 -4.94 18.94
N GLU A 122 -3.41 -3.90 19.25
CA GLU A 122 -3.89 -2.51 19.28
C GLU A 122 -4.33 -2.07 17.86
N LYS A 123 -3.49 -2.31 16.84
CA LYS A 123 -3.82 -1.97 15.46
C LYS A 123 -5.04 -2.75 14.94
N CYS A 124 -5.13 -4.04 15.22
CA CYS A 124 -6.30 -4.85 14.86
C CYS A 124 -7.58 -4.31 15.50
N ARG A 125 -7.50 -3.87 16.77
CA ARG A 125 -8.63 -3.26 17.49
C ARG A 125 -9.05 -1.93 16.88
N GLU A 126 -8.09 -1.06 16.51
CA GLU A 126 -8.36 0.20 15.81
C GLU A 126 -9.08 -0.03 14.47
N MET A 127 -8.69 -1.07 13.76
CA MET A 127 -9.26 -1.43 12.46
C MET A 127 -10.58 -2.22 12.58
N GLY A 128 -10.98 -2.66 13.78
CA GLY A 128 -12.16 -3.50 13.99
C GLY A 128 -12.03 -4.90 13.39
N ILE A 129 -10.81 -5.45 13.29
CA ILE A 129 -10.53 -6.76 12.70
C ILE A 129 -9.91 -7.72 13.73
N THR A 130 -9.93 -9.02 13.39
CA THR A 130 -9.25 -10.06 14.15
C THR A 130 -8.32 -10.84 13.24
N LEU A 131 -7.05 -10.95 13.62
CA LEU A 131 -6.05 -11.77 12.92
C LEU A 131 -5.51 -12.86 13.85
N PRO A 132 -5.30 -14.09 13.35
CA PRO A 132 -4.72 -15.19 14.12
C PRO A 132 -3.20 -15.01 14.20
N LEU A 133 -2.73 -14.16 15.12
CA LEU A 133 -1.34 -13.69 15.19
C LEU A 133 -0.29 -14.82 15.28
N ASP A 134 -0.66 -15.95 15.87
CA ASP A 134 0.24 -17.10 16.09
C ASP A 134 0.22 -18.12 14.95
N GLU A 135 -0.77 -18.06 14.05
CA GLU A 135 -0.87 -19.01 12.94
C GLU A 135 0.16 -18.70 11.85
N ILE A 136 0.62 -19.76 11.19
CA ILE A 136 1.50 -19.67 10.04
C ILE A 136 0.73 -19.07 8.87
N ALA A 137 1.27 -18.01 8.26
CA ALA A 137 0.56 -17.25 7.25
C ALA A 137 0.14 -18.10 6.03
N GLY A 138 0.94 -19.12 5.65
CA GLY A 138 0.60 -20.02 4.56
C GLY A 138 -0.61 -20.91 4.83
N GLU A 139 -1.00 -21.12 6.09
CA GLU A 139 -2.17 -21.91 6.50
C GLU A 139 -3.44 -21.06 6.65
N CYS A 140 -3.27 -19.73 6.64
CA CYS A 140 -4.36 -18.78 6.73
C CYS A 140 -5.13 -18.63 5.41
N SER A 141 -6.41 -18.25 5.48
CA SER A 141 -7.20 -17.91 4.29
C SER A 141 -6.59 -16.72 3.54
N VAL A 142 -6.84 -16.63 2.23
CA VAL A 142 -6.40 -15.51 1.39
C VAL A 142 -6.85 -14.16 1.95
N GLY A 143 -8.07 -14.09 2.50
CA GLY A 143 -8.59 -12.87 3.14
C GLY A 143 -7.78 -12.46 4.37
N GLN A 144 -7.36 -13.42 5.22
CA GLN A 144 -6.50 -13.14 6.38
C GLN A 144 -5.10 -12.71 5.95
N GLN A 145 -4.54 -13.34 4.91
CA GLN A 145 -3.26 -12.94 4.34
C GLN A 145 -3.30 -11.52 3.76
N GLN A 146 -4.35 -11.18 3.00
CA GLN A 146 -4.57 -9.82 2.49
C GLN A 146 -4.72 -8.80 3.62
N MET A 147 -5.51 -9.14 4.64
CA MET A 147 -5.71 -8.26 5.79
C MET A 147 -4.40 -8.06 6.58
N THR A 148 -3.54 -9.08 6.66
CA THR A 148 -2.21 -8.96 7.26
C THR A 148 -1.33 -7.98 6.49
N GLU A 149 -1.34 -8.04 5.17
CA GLU A 149 -0.58 -7.10 4.32
C GLU A 149 -1.07 -5.66 4.48
N ILE A 150 -2.40 -5.45 4.48
CA ILE A 150 -3.01 -4.15 4.72
C ILE A 150 -2.60 -3.61 6.10
N THR A 151 -2.75 -4.45 7.15
CA THR A 151 -2.42 -4.07 8.52
C THR A 151 -0.96 -3.70 8.66
N ARG A 152 -0.04 -4.48 8.06
CA ARG A 152 1.40 -4.18 8.04
C ARG A 152 1.67 -2.78 7.47
N ASN A 153 1.09 -2.46 6.33
CA ASN A 153 1.29 -1.15 5.70
C ASN A 153 0.73 0.00 6.56
N LEU A 154 -0.41 -0.20 7.21
CA LEU A 154 -0.98 0.79 8.14
C LEU A 154 -0.17 0.94 9.45
N MET A 155 0.59 -0.08 9.85
CA MET A 155 1.52 -0.01 10.99
C MET A 155 2.80 0.79 10.67
N LEU A 156 3.12 0.99 9.40
CA LEU A 156 4.25 1.81 8.94
C LEU A 156 3.89 3.30 8.84
N ASP A 157 2.84 3.76 9.52
CA ASP A 157 2.32 5.13 9.48
C ASP A 157 1.88 5.60 8.07
N ALA A 158 1.49 4.66 7.20
CA ALA A 158 0.95 4.99 5.90
C ALA A 158 -0.34 5.81 6.06
N LYS A 159 -0.37 7.02 5.50
CA LYS A 159 -1.52 7.93 5.51
C LYS A 159 -2.50 7.64 4.37
N THR A 160 -2.03 6.95 3.35
CA THR A 160 -2.83 6.50 2.21
C THR A 160 -2.34 5.12 1.79
N VAL A 161 -3.27 4.18 1.68
CA VAL A 161 -3.00 2.82 1.19
C VAL A 161 -3.69 2.64 -0.15
N THR A 162 -2.92 2.32 -1.18
CA THR A 162 -3.44 2.00 -2.51
C THR A 162 -3.45 0.48 -2.66
N VAL A 163 -4.62 -0.10 -2.89
CA VAL A 163 -4.79 -1.54 -3.11
C VAL A 163 -5.07 -1.78 -4.58
N ASN A 164 -4.22 -2.58 -5.24
CA ASN A 164 -4.42 -2.98 -6.62
C ASN A 164 -4.90 -4.45 -6.66
N GLY A 165 -6.16 -4.67 -6.32
CA GLY A 165 -6.80 -5.98 -6.31
C GLY A 165 -7.44 -6.35 -7.65
N LYS A 166 -7.52 -7.66 -7.99
CA LYS A 166 -8.49 -8.13 -8.98
C LYS A 166 -9.90 -7.85 -8.44
N PRO A 167 -10.86 -7.44 -9.28
CA PRO A 167 -12.26 -7.43 -8.84
C PRO A 167 -12.59 -8.82 -8.33
N ALA A 168 -13.15 -8.92 -7.13
CA ALA A 168 -13.70 -10.17 -6.65
C ALA A 168 -14.82 -10.56 -7.62
N GLU A 169 -14.70 -11.73 -8.22
CA GLU A 169 -15.84 -12.38 -8.88
C GLU A 169 -16.75 -12.83 -7.74
N PHE A 170 -17.90 -12.17 -7.61
CA PHE A 170 -18.98 -12.56 -6.71
C PHE A 170 -19.91 -13.55 -7.43
#